data_c938865eaf953e4178a42b2475813f91
#
_entry.id   c938865eaf953e4178a42b2475813f91
#
_cell.length_a   1.000
_cell.length_b   1.000
_cell.length_c   1.000
_cell.angle_alpha   90.00
_cell.angle_beta   90.00
_cell.angle_gamma   90.00
#
_symmetry.space_group_name_H-M   'P 1'
#
loop_
_entity.id
_entity.type
_entity.pdbx_description
1 polymer ?
#
loop_
_entity_poly.entity_id
_entity_poly.type
_entity_poly.pdbx_seq_one_letter_code
_entity_poly.pdbx_strand_id
1 'polypeptide(L)'
;MDRPKPTGVTRVARAFGNSLKGFSGAFREEAAFRQELALAVVVVPLGLWLGRTGVERALLVAPMFIVLLVELLNSAIEAVVDRVGLERHPLSGLAKDIGSAAVLLSFVLLAVTWLLVLLDR
;
A
#
# COMPACT_ATOMS: atom_id res chain seq x y z
N MET A 1 -18.20 24.53 13.86
CA MET A 1 -18.94 23.85 14.94
C MET A 1 -18.21 22.53 15.25
N ASP A 2 -17.72 22.44 16.46
CA ASP A 2 -16.94 21.27 16.87
C ASP A 2 -17.87 20.16 17.31
N ARG A 3 -17.83 19.06 16.55
CA ARG A 3 -18.49 17.84 16.98
C ARG A 3 -17.60 17.09 17.96
N PRO A 4 -18.16 16.52 19.04
CA PRO A 4 -17.36 15.69 19.94
C PRO A 4 -16.70 14.56 19.12
N LYS A 5 -15.40 14.36 19.35
CA LYS A 5 -14.69 13.24 18.71
C LYS A 5 -15.16 11.94 19.35
N PRO A 6 -15.45 10.90 18.53
CA PRO A 6 -15.80 9.61 19.08
C PRO A 6 -14.62 9.03 19.86
N THR A 7 -14.91 8.27 20.90
CA THR A 7 -13.91 7.62 21.77
C THR A 7 -14.23 6.14 21.90
N GLY A 8 -13.22 5.35 22.33
CA GLY A 8 -13.37 3.95 22.64
C GLY A 8 -13.79 3.10 21.43
N VAL A 9 -14.75 2.21 21.66
CA VAL A 9 -15.23 1.25 20.65
C VAL A 9 -15.83 1.96 19.45
N THR A 10 -16.57 3.07 19.68
CA THR A 10 -17.18 3.86 18.59
C THR A 10 -16.10 4.43 17.66
N ARG A 11 -15.00 4.92 18.21
CA ARG A 11 -13.87 5.41 17.42
C ARG A 11 -13.26 4.31 16.55
N VAL A 12 -13.07 3.14 17.14
CA VAL A 12 -12.49 1.99 16.41
C VAL A 12 -13.43 1.53 15.28
N ALA A 13 -14.73 1.43 15.56
CA ALA A 13 -15.73 1.04 14.56
C ALA A 13 -15.78 2.03 13.39
N ARG A 14 -15.73 3.34 13.68
CA ARG A 14 -15.70 4.37 12.64
C ARG A 14 -14.42 4.32 11.83
N ALA A 15 -13.27 4.13 12.49
CA ALA A 15 -11.99 4.00 11.81
C ALA A 15 -11.99 2.80 10.87
N PHE A 16 -12.53 1.67 11.30
CA PHE A 16 -12.66 0.49 10.46
C PHE A 16 -13.56 0.75 9.24
N GLY A 17 -14.72 1.39 9.44
CA GLY A 17 -15.61 1.77 8.35
C GLY A 17 -14.95 2.72 7.35
N ASN A 18 -14.17 3.69 7.86
CA ASN A 18 -13.41 4.62 7.01
C ASN A 18 -12.34 3.88 6.21
N SER A 19 -11.68 2.91 6.81
CA SER A 19 -10.68 2.08 6.12
C SER A 19 -11.30 1.29 4.98
N LEU A 20 -12.47 0.71 5.19
CA LEU A 20 -13.18 0.00 4.12
C LEU A 20 -13.54 0.93 2.97
N LYS A 21 -13.97 2.16 3.26
CA LYS A 21 -14.23 3.19 2.24
C LYS A 21 -12.95 3.55 1.49
N GLY A 22 -11.84 3.65 2.21
CA GLY A 22 -10.54 3.94 1.60
C GLY A 22 -10.10 2.85 0.63
N PHE A 23 -10.20 1.58 1.02
CA PHE A 23 -9.90 0.47 0.12
C PHE A 23 -10.82 0.47 -1.11
N SER A 24 -12.12 0.66 -0.90
CA SER A 24 -13.08 0.73 -2.00
C SER A 24 -12.78 1.88 -2.96
N GLY A 25 -12.44 3.06 -2.42
CA GLY A 25 -12.08 4.23 -3.21
C GLY A 25 -10.82 3.99 -4.03
N ALA A 26 -9.77 3.45 -3.40
CA ALA A 26 -8.54 3.12 -4.10
C ALA A 26 -8.77 2.09 -5.21
N PHE A 27 -9.56 1.07 -4.94
CA PHE A 27 -9.89 0.05 -5.94
C PHE A 27 -10.61 0.64 -7.15
N ARG A 28 -11.55 1.56 -6.92
CA ARG A 28 -12.31 2.18 -8.01
C ARG A 28 -11.50 3.19 -8.82
N GLU A 29 -10.67 3.99 -8.13
CA GLU A 29 -10.03 5.16 -8.74
C GLU A 29 -8.60 4.89 -9.24
N GLU A 30 -7.93 3.85 -8.70
CA GLU A 30 -6.50 3.65 -8.91
C GLU A 30 -6.22 2.33 -9.63
N ALA A 31 -5.85 2.42 -10.92
CA ALA A 31 -5.49 1.24 -11.72
C ALA A 31 -4.28 0.50 -11.13
N ALA A 32 -3.28 1.24 -10.63
CA ALA A 32 -2.09 0.65 -10.03
C ALA A 32 -2.44 -0.20 -8.80
N PHE A 33 -3.35 0.28 -7.96
CA PHE A 33 -3.80 -0.47 -6.80
C PHE A 33 -4.48 -1.78 -7.19
N ARG A 34 -5.33 -1.76 -8.23
CA ARG A 34 -5.98 -2.98 -8.74
C ARG A 34 -4.96 -3.98 -9.27
N GLN A 35 -3.95 -3.51 -9.99
CA GLN A 35 -2.87 -4.36 -10.51
C GLN A 35 -2.06 -4.98 -9.39
N GLU A 36 -1.75 -4.21 -8.35
CA GLU A 36 -0.98 -4.68 -7.20
C GLU A 36 -1.78 -5.64 -6.33
N LEU A 37 -3.10 -5.43 -6.21
CA LEU A 37 -3.98 -6.42 -5.57
C LEU A 37 -3.98 -7.75 -6.33
N ALA A 38 -4.06 -7.70 -7.65
CA ALA A 38 -3.97 -8.91 -8.47
C ALA A 38 -2.64 -9.64 -8.27
N LEU A 39 -1.55 -8.88 -8.19
CA LEU A 39 -0.24 -9.44 -7.87
C LEU A 39 -0.23 -10.08 -6.47
N ALA A 40 -0.84 -9.43 -5.48
CA ALA A 40 -0.93 -9.95 -4.12
C ALA A 40 -1.71 -11.27 -4.05
N VAL A 41 -2.77 -11.42 -4.84
CA VAL A 41 -3.54 -12.66 -4.92
C VAL A 41 -2.67 -13.84 -5.38
N VAL A 42 -1.63 -13.58 -6.14
CA VAL A 42 -0.66 -14.58 -6.57
C VAL A 42 0.49 -14.72 -5.56
N VAL A 43 1.10 -13.61 -5.18
CA VAL A 43 2.31 -13.59 -4.33
C VAL A 43 2.04 -14.11 -2.94
N VAL A 44 0.92 -13.73 -2.31
CA VAL A 44 0.64 -14.15 -0.93
C VAL A 44 0.41 -15.66 -0.82
N PRO A 45 -0.47 -16.29 -1.61
CA PRO A 45 -0.60 -17.75 -1.56
C PRO A 45 0.69 -18.48 -1.94
N LEU A 46 1.41 -17.97 -2.94
CA LEU A 46 2.66 -18.58 -3.39
C LEU A 46 3.73 -18.50 -2.30
N GLY A 47 3.84 -17.38 -1.60
CA GLY A 47 4.78 -17.21 -0.48
C GLY A 47 4.45 -18.13 0.68
N LEU A 48 3.17 -18.30 1.00
CA LEU A 48 2.73 -19.23 2.04
C LEU A 48 3.04 -20.68 1.68
N TRP A 49 2.96 -21.01 0.40
CA TRP A 49 3.26 -22.36 -0.08
C TRP A 49 4.75 -22.64 -0.18
N LEU A 50 5.54 -21.69 -0.68
CA LEU A 50 6.99 -21.84 -0.87
C LEU A 50 7.78 -21.74 0.44
N GLY A 51 7.29 -20.99 1.42
CA GLY A 51 7.97 -20.83 2.70
C GLY A 51 8.02 -22.16 3.45
N ARG A 52 9.20 -22.48 4.00
CA ARG A 52 9.42 -23.74 4.74
C ARG A 52 9.19 -23.57 6.23
N THR A 53 9.33 -22.35 6.74
CA THR A 53 9.12 -22.00 8.14
C THR A 53 8.18 -20.81 8.23
N GLY A 54 7.68 -20.51 9.43
CA GLY A 54 6.89 -19.31 9.67
C GLY A 54 7.66 -18.03 9.34
N VAL A 55 8.94 -17.99 9.65
CA VAL A 55 9.80 -16.84 9.33
C VAL A 55 9.93 -16.66 7.82
N GLU A 56 10.19 -17.71 7.07
CA GLU A 56 10.26 -17.65 5.61
C GLU A 56 8.93 -17.17 5.02
N ARG A 57 7.82 -17.72 5.49
CA ARG A 57 6.50 -17.32 5.02
C ARG A 57 6.24 -15.84 5.29
N ALA A 58 6.59 -15.36 6.48
CA ALA A 58 6.46 -13.94 6.82
C ALA A 58 7.29 -13.07 5.89
N LEU A 59 8.54 -13.44 5.62
CA LEU A 59 9.42 -12.69 4.74
C LEU A 59 8.95 -12.69 3.28
N LEU A 60 8.30 -13.75 2.84
CA LEU A 60 7.77 -13.83 1.48
C LEU A 60 6.44 -13.07 1.32
N VAL A 61 5.65 -12.98 2.39
CA VAL A 61 4.30 -12.37 2.34
C VAL A 61 4.31 -10.91 2.77
N ALA A 62 5.01 -10.56 3.85
CA ALA A 62 4.96 -9.22 4.42
C ALA A 62 5.35 -8.11 3.43
N PRO A 63 6.40 -8.25 2.59
CA PRO A 63 6.74 -7.19 1.65
C PRO A 63 5.64 -6.88 0.65
N MET A 64 4.79 -7.85 0.30
CA MET A 64 3.66 -7.59 -0.59
C MET A 64 2.63 -6.67 0.07
N PHE A 65 2.36 -6.85 1.35
CA PHE A 65 1.50 -5.92 2.09
C PHE A 65 2.12 -4.53 2.17
N ILE A 66 3.44 -4.44 2.28
CA ILE A 66 4.15 -3.15 2.27
C ILE A 66 3.96 -2.45 0.92
N VAL A 67 4.03 -3.18 -0.20
CA VAL A 67 3.75 -2.61 -1.53
C VAL A 67 2.35 -2.00 -1.57
N LEU A 68 1.34 -2.73 -1.10
CA LEU A 68 -0.04 -2.23 -1.06
C LEU A 68 -0.17 -1.01 -0.15
N LEU A 69 0.48 -1.04 1.01
CA LEU A 69 0.47 0.07 1.96
C LEU A 69 1.07 1.34 1.34
N VAL A 70 2.23 1.21 0.72
CA VAL A 70 2.92 2.33 0.08
C VAL A 70 2.09 2.89 -1.07
N GLU A 71 1.45 2.03 -1.86
CA GLU A 71 0.57 2.47 -2.95
C GLU A 71 -0.62 3.27 -2.42
N LEU A 72 -1.25 2.82 -1.34
CA LEU A 72 -2.35 3.56 -0.71
C LEU A 72 -1.90 4.95 -0.25
N LEU A 73 -0.72 5.05 0.36
CA LEU A 73 -0.16 6.33 0.79
C LEU A 73 0.18 7.22 -0.41
N ASN A 74 0.73 6.66 -1.47
CA ASN A 74 1.01 7.40 -2.70
C ASN A 74 -0.27 7.96 -3.32
N SER A 75 -1.31 7.15 -3.40
CA SER A 75 -2.62 7.58 -3.91
C SER A 75 -3.22 8.71 -3.07
N ALA A 76 -3.06 8.64 -1.74
CA ALA A 76 -3.51 9.70 -0.84
C ALA A 76 -2.74 11.01 -1.09
N ILE A 77 -1.43 10.92 -1.29
CA ILE A 77 -0.59 12.09 -1.61
C ILE A 77 -1.03 12.71 -2.94
N GLU A 78 -1.23 11.90 -3.97
CA GLU A 78 -1.70 12.39 -5.27
C GLU A 78 -3.05 13.09 -5.16
N ALA A 79 -3.97 12.54 -4.39
CA ALA A 79 -5.28 13.16 -4.16
C ALA A 79 -5.15 14.53 -3.50
N VAL A 80 -4.27 14.66 -2.51
CA VAL A 80 -4.02 15.94 -1.84
C VAL A 80 -3.38 16.94 -2.78
N VAL A 81 -2.38 16.52 -3.55
CA VAL A 81 -1.71 17.40 -4.52
C VAL A 81 -2.69 17.90 -5.57
N ASP A 82 -3.53 17.02 -6.12
CA ASP A 82 -4.51 17.40 -7.14
C ASP A 82 -5.62 18.28 -6.57
N ARG A 83 -5.95 18.14 -5.29
CA ARG A 83 -6.92 19.01 -4.61
C ARG A 83 -6.38 20.44 -4.41
N VAL A 84 -5.08 20.58 -4.19
CA VAL A 84 -4.44 21.89 -4.07
C VAL A 84 -4.49 22.67 -5.38
N GLY A 85 -4.22 21.99 -6.51
CA GLY A 85 -4.32 22.59 -7.82
C GLY A 85 -3.88 21.62 -8.91
N LEU A 86 -4.46 21.79 -10.12
CA LEU A 86 -4.13 20.96 -11.28
C LEU A 86 -3.07 21.59 -12.17
N GLU A 87 -2.75 22.88 -11.96
CA GLU A 87 -1.70 23.57 -12.71
C GLU A 87 -0.33 22.97 -12.40
N ARG A 88 0.57 23.05 -13.37
CA ARG A 88 1.93 22.57 -13.20
C ARG A 88 2.67 23.40 -12.15
N HIS A 89 3.19 22.74 -11.15
CA HIS A 89 3.99 23.35 -10.09
C HIS A 89 5.16 22.41 -9.77
N PRO A 90 6.39 22.96 -9.60
CA PRO A 90 7.56 22.10 -9.31
C PRO A 90 7.42 21.25 -8.06
N LEU A 91 6.82 21.77 -7.00
CA LEU A 91 6.62 20.99 -5.77
C LEU A 91 5.56 19.90 -5.94
N SER A 92 4.52 20.14 -6.73
CA SER A 92 3.52 19.13 -7.02
C SER A 92 4.13 17.96 -7.80
N GLY A 93 4.94 18.27 -8.80
CA GLY A 93 5.67 17.28 -9.60
C GLY A 93 6.65 16.49 -8.74
N LEU A 94 7.41 17.18 -7.89
CA LEU A 94 8.36 16.52 -6.99
C LEU A 94 7.66 15.58 -6.00
N ALA A 95 6.54 16.02 -5.40
CA ALA A 95 5.79 15.19 -4.49
C ALA A 95 5.32 13.88 -5.15
N LYS A 96 4.80 13.97 -6.37
CA LYS A 96 4.37 12.80 -7.14
C LYS A 96 5.54 11.89 -7.49
N ASP A 97 6.68 12.45 -7.88
CA ASP A 97 7.89 11.68 -8.21
C ASP A 97 8.42 10.95 -6.97
N ILE A 98 8.45 11.59 -5.82
CA ILE A 98 8.88 10.97 -4.56
C ILE A 98 7.94 9.83 -4.17
N GLY A 99 6.64 10.03 -4.30
CA GLY A 99 5.65 8.98 -4.05
C GLY A 99 5.86 7.77 -4.95
N SER A 100 6.10 8.02 -6.24
CA SER A 100 6.41 6.96 -7.20
C SER A 100 7.71 6.24 -6.85
N ALA A 101 8.73 6.97 -6.40
CA ALA A 101 9.99 6.37 -5.96
C ALA A 101 9.79 5.46 -4.75
N ALA A 102 8.91 5.84 -3.83
CA ALA A 102 8.59 5.00 -2.67
C ALA A 102 7.93 3.68 -3.11
N VAL A 103 7.02 3.74 -4.08
CA VAL A 103 6.39 2.54 -4.65
C VAL A 103 7.45 1.64 -5.29
N LEU A 104 8.34 2.22 -6.11
CA LEU A 104 9.43 1.47 -6.74
C LEU A 104 10.31 0.78 -5.69
N LEU A 105 10.69 1.49 -4.64
CA LEU A 105 11.52 0.95 -3.58
C LEU A 105 10.82 -0.22 -2.85
N SER A 106 9.51 -0.15 -2.68
CA SER A 106 8.74 -1.25 -2.08
C SER A 106 8.76 -2.50 -2.95
N PHE A 107 8.73 -2.36 -4.27
CA PHE A 107 8.90 -3.49 -5.20
C PHE A 107 10.32 -4.06 -5.15
N VAL A 108 11.34 -3.22 -5.01
CA VAL A 108 12.72 -3.67 -4.81
C VAL A 108 12.82 -4.49 -3.53
N LEU A 109 12.20 -4.02 -2.45
CA LEU A 109 12.16 -4.76 -1.19
C LEU A 109 11.54 -6.14 -1.38
N LEU A 110 10.41 -6.22 -2.07
CA LEU A 110 9.74 -7.50 -2.37
C LEU A 110 10.66 -8.43 -3.14
N ALA A 111 11.27 -7.94 -4.21
CA ALA A 111 12.16 -8.74 -5.07
C ALA A 111 13.39 -9.22 -4.31
N VAL A 112 14.06 -8.34 -3.56
CA VAL A 112 15.26 -8.68 -2.79
C VAL A 112 14.94 -9.72 -1.72
N THR A 113 13.85 -9.55 -1.01
CA THR A 113 13.45 -10.49 0.05
C THR A 113 13.16 -11.88 -0.52
N TRP A 114 12.44 -11.95 -1.62
CA TRP A 114 12.17 -13.21 -2.31
C TRP A 114 13.45 -13.88 -2.77
N LEU A 115 14.34 -13.13 -3.42
CA LEU A 115 15.61 -13.68 -3.90
C LEU A 115 16.46 -14.24 -2.76
N LEU A 116 16.60 -13.47 -1.67
CA LEU A 116 17.41 -13.90 -0.54
C LEU A 116 16.85 -15.16 0.13
N VAL A 117 15.54 -15.22 0.33
CA VAL A 117 14.90 -16.41 0.95
C VAL A 117 15.05 -17.63 0.05
N LEU A 118 14.74 -17.50 -1.24
CA LEU A 118 14.74 -18.64 -2.14
C LEU A 118 16.16 -19.12 -2.50
N LEU A 119 17.13 -18.22 -2.54
CA LEU A 119 18.53 -18.58 -2.84
C LEU A 119 19.26 -19.17 -1.63
N ASP A 120 18.74 -19.00 -0.43
CA ASP A 120 19.33 -19.54 0.80
C ASP A 120 19.05 -21.04 1.00
N ARG A 121 18.47 -21.68 0.04
CA ARG A 121 18.09 -23.11 0.12
C ARG A 121 19.16 -24.04 -0.41
#